data_a5209e66e3672d7d6982167ff8f252d9
#
_entry.id   a5209e66e3672d7d6982167ff8f252d9
#
_cell.length_a   1.000
_cell.length_b   1.000
_cell.length_c   1.000
_cell.angle_alpha   90.00
_cell.angle_beta   90.00
_cell.angle_gamma   90.00
#
_symmetry.space_group_name_H-M   'P 1'
#
loop_
_entity.id
_entity.type
_entity.pdbx_description
1 polymer ?
#
loop_
_entity_poly.entity_id
_entity_poly.type
_entity_poly.pdbx_seq_one_letter_code
_entity_poly.pdbx_strand_id
1 'polypeptide(L)'
;MIKKLTINDVDYIEQIFNLEKDIFKNSAFSKESTENLVKADNSFIYVYLIDEKVCGYLMVLDSIDVYEILAIATIEECRNKGIAQELLDKIKTKDIFLEVRESNKKAINFYKKNNFKQISIRKGYYSDPTEDAIIMKMEVNNE
;
A
#
# COMPACT_ATOMS: atom_id res chain seq x y z
N MET A 1 2.02 16.73 -1.49
CA MET A 1 2.65 16.69 -0.16
C MET A 1 2.34 15.37 0.53
N ILE A 2 3.35 14.71 1.04
CA ILE A 2 3.18 13.42 1.73
C ILE A 2 3.15 13.66 3.23
N LYS A 3 2.17 13.03 3.91
CA LYS A 3 1.99 13.15 5.35
C LYS A 3 1.82 11.77 5.96
N LYS A 4 2.47 11.54 7.10
CA LYS A 4 2.24 10.35 7.92
C LYS A 4 1.04 10.63 8.81
N LEU A 5 0.03 9.77 8.79
CA LEU A 5 -1.21 10.00 9.53
C LEU A 5 -1.02 9.80 11.04
N THR A 6 -1.78 10.58 11.80
CA THR A 6 -1.94 10.42 13.25
C THR A 6 -3.42 10.18 13.55
N ILE A 7 -3.74 9.77 14.77
CA ILE A 7 -5.14 9.52 15.16
C ILE A 7 -6.01 10.78 15.12
N ASN A 8 -5.37 11.95 15.08
CA ASN A 8 -6.11 13.23 14.99
C ASN A 8 -6.54 13.55 13.55
N ASP A 9 -6.02 12.83 12.56
CA ASP A 9 -6.34 13.03 11.15
C ASP A 9 -7.64 12.32 10.75
N VAL A 10 -8.70 12.58 11.50
CA VAL A 10 -9.98 11.88 11.36
C VAL A 10 -10.55 11.99 9.94
N ASP A 11 -10.47 13.18 9.34
CA ASP A 11 -11.00 13.40 7.99
C ASP A 11 -10.23 12.61 6.93
N TYR A 12 -8.90 12.58 7.04
CA TYR A 12 -8.08 11.82 6.10
C TYR A 12 -8.31 10.31 6.25
N ILE A 13 -8.47 9.83 7.48
CA ILE A 13 -8.79 8.42 7.74
C ILE A 13 -10.12 8.05 7.09
N GLU A 14 -11.13 8.92 7.20
CA GLU A 14 -12.42 8.71 6.57
C GLU A 14 -12.31 8.68 5.04
N GLN A 15 -11.51 9.57 4.46
CA GLN A 15 -11.27 9.59 3.02
C GLN A 15 -10.64 8.26 2.56
N ILE A 16 -9.66 7.74 3.30
CA ILE A 16 -9.01 6.46 2.99
C ILE A 16 -10.02 5.32 3.06
N PHE A 17 -10.83 5.27 4.10
CA PHE A 17 -11.84 4.24 4.25
C PHE A 17 -12.77 4.18 3.04
N ASN A 18 -13.23 5.34 2.58
CA ASN A 18 -14.11 5.42 1.41
C ASN A 18 -13.39 4.97 0.13
N LEU A 19 -12.13 5.36 -0.04
CA LEU A 19 -11.33 4.95 -1.19
C LEU A 19 -11.07 3.44 -1.20
N GLU A 20 -10.79 2.85 -0.04
CA GLU A 20 -10.58 1.40 0.10
C GLU A 20 -11.81 0.64 -0.37
N LYS A 21 -12.99 1.08 0.03
CA LYS A 21 -14.24 0.44 -0.40
C LYS A 21 -14.42 0.50 -1.91
N ASP A 22 -14.07 1.63 -2.52
CA ASP A 22 -14.24 1.82 -3.96
C ASP A 22 -13.21 1.04 -4.77
N ILE A 23 -11.97 0.97 -4.30
CA ILE A 23 -10.86 0.37 -5.03
C ILE A 23 -10.77 -1.13 -4.81
N PHE A 24 -10.81 -1.56 -3.57
CA PHE A 24 -10.54 -2.96 -3.20
C PHE A 24 -11.79 -3.77 -2.85
N LYS A 25 -12.94 -3.12 -2.74
CA LYS A 25 -14.26 -3.78 -2.52
C LYS A 25 -14.20 -4.79 -1.36
N ASN A 26 -14.37 -6.08 -1.64
CA ASN A 26 -14.40 -7.13 -0.61
C ASN A 26 -13.07 -7.32 0.10
N SER A 27 -11.98 -6.86 -0.48
CA SER A 27 -10.64 -6.93 0.12
C SER A 27 -10.28 -5.65 0.88
N ALA A 28 -11.20 -4.68 0.95
CA ALA A 28 -10.93 -3.38 1.56
C ALA A 28 -10.74 -3.50 3.07
N PHE A 29 -9.82 -2.68 3.60
CA PHE A 29 -9.68 -2.52 5.05
C PHE A 29 -10.92 -1.83 5.61
N SER A 30 -11.41 -2.31 6.75
CA SER A 30 -12.49 -1.65 7.48
C SER A 30 -12.00 -0.34 8.09
N LYS A 31 -12.94 0.50 8.54
CA LYS A 31 -12.58 1.73 9.24
C LYS A 31 -11.79 1.43 10.51
N GLU A 32 -12.23 0.41 11.26
CA GLU A 32 -11.53 -0.01 12.48
C GLU A 32 -10.10 -0.48 12.18
N SER A 33 -9.94 -1.32 11.16
CA SER A 33 -8.60 -1.79 10.76
C SER A 33 -7.71 -0.64 10.33
N THR A 34 -8.25 0.32 9.58
CA THR A 34 -7.52 1.51 9.15
C THR A 34 -7.06 2.34 10.35
N GLU A 35 -7.96 2.56 11.31
CA GLU A 35 -7.62 3.28 12.53
C GLU A 35 -6.55 2.55 13.33
N ASN A 36 -6.63 1.23 13.41
CA ASN A 36 -5.64 0.42 14.13
C ASN A 36 -4.25 0.53 13.49
N LEU A 37 -4.17 0.60 12.16
CA LEU A 37 -2.90 0.80 11.48
C LEU A 37 -2.26 2.14 11.84
N VAL A 38 -3.07 3.16 12.03
CA VAL A 38 -2.59 4.50 12.40
C VAL A 38 -2.13 4.54 13.86
N LYS A 39 -2.80 3.81 14.74
CA LYS A 39 -2.52 3.81 16.19
C LYS A 39 -1.35 2.94 16.60
N ALA A 40 -1.13 1.83 15.89
CA ALA A 40 -0.13 0.83 16.30
C ALA A 40 1.29 1.36 16.12
N ASP A 41 2.20 0.89 16.98
CA ASP A 41 3.61 1.29 16.93
C ASP A 41 4.34 0.66 15.75
N ASN A 42 3.83 -0.45 15.22
CA ASN A 42 4.47 -1.23 14.17
C ASN A 42 3.78 -1.11 12.82
N SER A 43 2.98 -0.07 12.62
CA SER A 43 2.34 0.18 11.34
C SER A 43 2.13 1.67 11.15
N PHE A 44 1.94 2.08 9.89
CA PHE A 44 1.68 3.49 9.59
C PHE A 44 1.04 3.63 8.22
N ILE A 45 0.48 4.79 7.99
CA ILE A 45 -0.11 5.16 6.70
C ILE A 45 0.47 6.48 6.26
N TYR A 46 1.03 6.52 5.05
CA TYR A 46 1.36 7.76 4.37
C TYR A 46 0.24 8.12 3.40
N VAL A 47 -0.11 9.40 3.34
CA VAL A 47 -1.04 9.93 2.34
C VAL A 47 -0.35 10.95 1.47
N TYR A 48 -0.76 11.03 0.23
CA TYR A 48 -0.37 12.10 -0.69
C TYR A 48 -1.56 13.04 -0.81
N LEU A 49 -1.34 14.29 -0.40
CA LEU A 49 -2.39 15.30 -0.34
C LEU A 49 -2.23 16.36 -1.43
N ILE A 50 -3.33 16.68 -2.09
CA ILE A 50 -3.43 17.83 -2.99
C ILE A 50 -4.66 18.61 -2.53
N ASP A 51 -4.47 19.85 -2.11
CA ASP A 51 -5.53 20.73 -1.60
C ASP A 51 -6.38 20.02 -0.52
N GLU A 52 -5.71 19.41 0.45
CA GLU A 52 -6.32 18.70 1.58
C GLU A 52 -7.18 17.50 1.19
N LYS A 53 -7.00 17.00 -0.04
CA LYS A 53 -7.68 15.82 -0.52
C LYS A 53 -6.66 14.68 -0.65
N VAL A 54 -7.03 13.49 -0.19
CA VAL A 54 -6.20 12.29 -0.35
C VAL A 54 -6.24 11.85 -1.81
N CYS A 55 -5.10 11.93 -2.48
CA CYS A 55 -4.94 11.51 -3.87
C CYS A 55 -4.28 10.14 -3.99
N GLY A 56 -3.59 9.71 -2.96
CA GLY A 56 -2.99 8.39 -2.89
C GLY A 56 -2.62 8.07 -1.46
N TYR A 57 -2.36 6.79 -1.18
CA TYR A 57 -1.98 6.37 0.17
C TYR A 57 -1.17 5.08 0.11
N LEU A 58 -0.43 4.84 1.20
CA LEU A 58 0.42 3.67 1.37
C LEU A 58 0.27 3.20 2.80
N MET A 59 -0.20 1.97 2.98
CA MET A 59 -0.34 1.32 4.29
C MET A 59 0.81 0.34 4.48
N VAL A 60 1.53 0.43 5.58
CA VAL A 60 2.75 -0.33 5.81
C VAL A 60 2.74 -0.96 7.20
N LEU A 61 3.15 -2.22 7.26
CA LEU A 61 3.49 -2.91 8.50
C LEU A 61 5.00 -2.94 8.63
N ASP A 62 5.51 -2.48 9.79
CA ASP A 62 6.94 -2.47 10.06
C ASP A 62 7.31 -3.67 10.94
N SER A 63 8.01 -4.64 10.35
CA SER A 63 8.42 -5.86 11.04
C SER A 63 9.90 -5.83 11.43
N ILE A 64 10.41 -4.67 11.81
CA ILE A 64 11.79 -4.40 12.24
C ILE A 64 12.78 -4.47 11.06
N ASP A 65 13.01 -5.66 10.51
CA ASP A 65 14.00 -5.86 9.43
C ASP A 65 13.42 -5.61 8.04
N VAL A 66 12.11 -5.59 7.93
CA VAL A 66 11.42 -5.51 6.64
C VAL A 66 10.13 -4.72 6.78
N TYR A 67 9.77 -3.98 5.73
CA TYR A 67 8.44 -3.41 5.59
C TYR A 67 7.56 -4.35 4.78
N GLU A 68 6.30 -4.45 5.17
CA GLU A 68 5.30 -5.10 4.35
C GLU A 68 4.31 -4.05 3.84
N ILE A 69 4.13 -3.97 2.53
CA ILE A 69 3.09 -3.12 1.96
C ILE A 69 1.76 -3.85 2.09
N LEU A 70 0.83 -3.25 2.82
CA LEU A 70 -0.52 -3.78 3.00
C LEU A 70 -1.48 -3.29 1.92
N ALA A 71 -1.29 -2.04 1.50
CA ALA A 71 -2.07 -1.44 0.41
C ALA A 71 -1.34 -0.23 -0.13
N ILE A 72 -1.42 -0.02 -1.43
CA ILE A 72 -0.96 1.20 -2.08
C ILE A 72 -1.97 1.52 -3.19
N ALA A 73 -2.40 2.76 -3.26
CA ALA A 73 -3.39 3.17 -4.23
C ALA A 73 -3.26 4.64 -4.59
N THR A 74 -3.68 4.96 -5.81
CA THR A 74 -3.81 6.33 -6.30
C THR A 74 -5.20 6.44 -6.91
N ILE A 75 -5.94 7.50 -6.58
CA ILE A 75 -7.26 7.71 -7.17
C ILE A 75 -7.11 7.96 -8.66
N GLU A 76 -8.14 7.61 -9.42
CA GLU A 76 -8.10 7.65 -10.88
C GLU A 76 -7.70 9.03 -11.44
N GLU A 77 -8.28 10.10 -10.89
CA GLU A 77 -8.03 11.47 -11.34
C GLU A 77 -6.58 11.92 -11.14
N CYS A 78 -5.85 11.24 -10.25
CA CYS A 78 -4.48 11.62 -9.89
C CYS A 78 -3.42 10.68 -10.46
N ARG A 79 -3.82 9.72 -11.29
CA ARG A 79 -2.87 8.77 -11.89
C ARG A 79 -1.95 9.46 -12.90
N ASN A 80 -0.80 8.80 -13.16
CA ASN A 80 0.23 9.28 -14.09
C ASN A 80 0.92 10.57 -13.65
N LYS A 81 0.90 10.85 -12.34
CA LYS A 81 1.60 11.99 -11.74
C LYS A 81 2.77 11.57 -10.85
N GLY A 82 3.08 10.28 -10.82
CA GLY A 82 4.19 9.77 -10.01
C GLY A 82 3.87 9.68 -8.51
N ILE A 83 2.61 9.71 -8.11
CA ILE A 83 2.21 9.68 -6.69
C ILE A 83 2.59 8.37 -6.01
N ALA A 84 2.24 7.23 -6.63
CA ALA A 84 2.60 5.93 -6.07
C ALA A 84 4.12 5.79 -5.94
N GLN A 85 4.86 6.29 -6.92
CA GLN A 85 6.32 6.25 -6.91
C GLN A 85 6.88 7.06 -5.73
N GLU A 86 6.37 8.26 -5.51
CA GLU A 86 6.83 9.10 -4.40
C GLU A 86 6.51 8.48 -3.06
N LEU A 87 5.33 7.87 -2.93
CA LEU A 87 4.96 7.16 -1.70
C LEU A 87 5.89 5.98 -1.43
N LEU A 88 6.12 5.15 -2.46
CA LEU A 88 7.01 4.00 -2.34
C LEU A 88 8.43 4.41 -1.97
N ASP A 89 8.93 5.49 -2.57
CA ASP A 89 10.28 5.99 -2.30
C ASP A 89 10.50 6.37 -0.84
N LYS A 90 9.42 6.69 -0.10
CA LYS A 90 9.50 7.01 1.33
C LYS A 90 9.94 5.83 2.19
N ILE A 91 9.73 4.61 1.73
CA ILE A 91 10.00 3.42 2.55
C ILE A 91 11.15 2.55 2.02
N LYS A 92 11.93 3.05 1.06
CA LYS A 92 13.07 2.29 0.49
C LYS A 92 14.31 2.29 1.38
N THR A 93 14.12 2.27 2.70
CA THR A 93 15.20 2.30 3.68
C THR A 93 15.55 0.92 4.22
N LYS A 94 14.73 -0.07 3.94
CA LYS A 94 14.99 -1.48 4.25
C LYS A 94 14.23 -2.35 3.26
N ASP A 95 14.43 -3.66 3.35
CA ASP A 95 13.75 -4.60 2.47
C ASP A 95 12.24 -4.44 2.57
N ILE A 96 11.55 -4.65 1.46
CA ILE A 96 10.10 -4.50 1.37
C ILE A 96 9.52 -5.75 0.74
N PHE A 97 8.46 -6.31 1.31
CA PHE A 97 7.71 -7.35 0.63
C PHE A 97 6.22 -7.03 0.56
N LEU A 98 5.52 -7.73 -0.32
CA LEU A 98 4.10 -7.53 -0.53
C LEU A 98 3.47 -8.78 -1.13
N GLU A 99 2.15 -8.84 -1.03
CA GLU A 99 1.33 -9.83 -1.72
C GLU A 99 0.42 -9.08 -2.69
N VAL A 100 0.31 -9.57 -3.92
CA VAL A 100 -0.50 -8.94 -4.96
C VAL A 100 -1.25 -10.01 -5.74
N ARG A 101 -2.49 -9.70 -6.15
CA ARG A 101 -3.28 -10.61 -6.97
C ARG A 101 -2.55 -10.87 -8.29
N GLU A 102 -2.52 -12.13 -8.71
CA GLU A 102 -1.89 -12.54 -9.97
C GLU A 102 -2.44 -11.75 -11.16
N SER A 103 -3.72 -11.43 -11.16
CA SER A 103 -4.36 -10.68 -12.25
C SER A 103 -4.00 -9.21 -12.29
N ASN A 104 -3.45 -8.66 -11.20
CA ASN A 104 -3.12 -7.24 -11.12
C ASN A 104 -1.79 -6.94 -11.82
N LYS A 105 -1.80 -7.06 -13.15
CA LYS A 105 -0.59 -6.91 -13.96
C LYS A 105 0.02 -5.51 -13.87
N LYS A 106 -0.83 -4.50 -13.74
CA LYS A 106 -0.38 -3.11 -13.64
C LYS A 106 0.45 -2.91 -12.38
N ALA A 107 -0.03 -3.41 -11.24
CA ALA A 107 0.70 -3.32 -9.98
C ALA A 107 2.00 -4.14 -10.05
N ILE A 108 1.93 -5.37 -10.55
CA ILE A 108 3.11 -6.23 -10.69
C ILE A 108 4.19 -5.54 -11.53
N ASN A 109 3.81 -4.92 -12.64
CA ASN A 109 4.76 -4.20 -13.50
C ASN A 109 5.37 -2.99 -12.78
N PHE A 110 4.55 -2.25 -12.02
CA PHE A 110 5.04 -1.14 -11.21
C PHE A 110 6.09 -1.61 -10.20
N TYR A 111 5.81 -2.72 -9.50
CA TYR A 111 6.76 -3.26 -8.53
C TYR A 111 8.04 -3.76 -9.21
N LYS A 112 7.93 -4.43 -10.36
CA LYS A 112 9.11 -4.88 -11.10
C LYS A 112 10.01 -3.72 -11.50
N LYS A 113 9.43 -2.60 -11.90
CA LYS A 113 10.22 -1.39 -12.22
C LYS A 113 10.94 -0.82 -11.00
N ASN A 114 10.49 -1.16 -9.81
CA ASN A 114 11.09 -0.73 -8.56
C ASN A 114 11.96 -1.82 -7.93
N ASN A 115 12.44 -2.74 -8.73
CA ASN A 115 13.37 -3.81 -8.33
C ASN A 115 12.77 -4.87 -7.41
N PHE A 116 11.45 -4.99 -7.39
CA PHE A 116 10.80 -6.12 -6.73
C PHE A 116 10.92 -7.35 -7.62
N LYS A 117 11.14 -8.49 -6.98
CA LYS A 117 11.21 -9.80 -7.64
C LYS A 117 10.19 -10.73 -7.04
N GLN A 118 9.58 -11.57 -7.86
CA GLN A 118 8.70 -12.61 -7.36
C GLN A 118 9.52 -13.64 -6.63
N ILE A 119 9.15 -13.95 -5.38
CA ILE A 119 9.85 -14.95 -4.57
C ILE A 119 9.01 -16.17 -4.27
N SER A 120 7.69 -16.07 -4.35
CA SER A 120 6.80 -17.19 -4.05
C SER A 120 5.40 -16.92 -4.59
N ILE A 121 4.54 -17.95 -4.48
CA ILE A 121 3.12 -17.86 -4.84
C ILE A 121 2.34 -18.50 -3.70
N ARG A 122 1.27 -17.87 -3.26
CA ARG A 122 0.29 -18.45 -2.33
C ARG A 122 -0.94 -18.85 -3.11
N LYS A 123 -1.14 -20.14 -3.28
CA LYS A 123 -2.28 -20.68 -4.03
C LYS A 123 -3.60 -20.39 -3.34
N GLY A 124 -4.57 -19.87 -4.11
CA GLY A 124 -5.93 -19.63 -3.63
C GLY A 124 -6.04 -18.67 -2.46
N TYR A 125 -5.07 -17.79 -2.28
CA TYR A 125 -5.00 -16.88 -1.14
C TYR A 125 -6.16 -15.87 -1.09
N TYR A 126 -6.53 -15.31 -2.25
CA TYR A 126 -7.61 -14.34 -2.35
C TYR A 126 -8.94 -15.03 -2.64
N SER A 127 -10.02 -14.40 -2.17
CA SER A 127 -11.39 -14.85 -2.48
C SER A 127 -12.14 -13.72 -3.20
N ASP A 128 -13.26 -14.08 -3.84
CA ASP A 128 -14.17 -13.17 -4.53
C ASP A 128 -13.53 -12.24 -5.55
N PRO A 129 -12.88 -12.74 -6.61
CA PRO A 129 -12.73 -14.13 -7.01
C PRO A 129 -11.56 -14.84 -6.34
N THR A 130 -11.59 -16.16 -6.33
CA THR A 130 -10.47 -16.98 -5.88
C THR A 130 -9.30 -16.82 -6.84
N GLU A 131 -8.15 -16.52 -6.29
CA GLU A 131 -6.99 -16.18 -7.09
C GLU A 131 -5.71 -16.35 -6.27
N ASP A 132 -4.61 -16.66 -6.95
CA ASP A 132 -3.31 -16.79 -6.29
C ASP A 132 -2.75 -15.41 -5.92
N ALA A 133 -1.97 -15.37 -4.85
CA ALA A 133 -1.17 -14.21 -4.50
C ALA A 133 0.25 -14.41 -5.01
N ILE A 134 0.76 -13.40 -5.67
CA ILE A 134 2.19 -13.32 -6.03
C ILE A 134 2.88 -12.60 -4.88
N ILE A 135 3.91 -13.22 -4.31
CA ILE A 135 4.70 -12.61 -3.24
C ILE A 135 5.95 -12.01 -3.87
N MET A 136 6.14 -10.72 -3.67
CA MET A 136 7.26 -10.00 -4.23
C MET A 136 8.10 -9.36 -3.14
N LYS A 137 9.40 -9.24 -3.39
CA LYS A 137 10.33 -8.64 -2.44
C LYS A 137 11.33 -7.73 -3.16
N MET A 138 11.60 -6.58 -2.56
CA MET A 138 12.69 -5.70 -2.96
C MET A 138 13.72 -5.72 -1.83
N GLU A 139 14.97 -6.00 -2.18
CA GLU A 139 16.07 -5.92 -1.23
C GLU A 139 16.75 -4.57 -1.35
N VAL A 140 16.96 -3.90 -0.22
CA VAL A 140 17.69 -2.65 -0.22
C VAL A 140 19.15 -2.92 -0.54
N ASN A 141 19.72 -2.08 -1.40
CA ASN A 141 21.13 -2.23 -1.78
C ASN A 141 22.01 -1.67 -0.69
N ASN A 142 22.84 -2.53 -0.09
CA ASN A 142 23.70 -2.18 1.05
C ASN A 142 25.15 -1.95 0.67
N GLU A 143 25.46 -1.84 -0.59
CA GLU A 143 26.83 -1.59 -1.03
C GLU A 143 27.26 -0.15 -0.84
#